data_b5f80eca2176255c30448871e6293b4b
#
_entry.id   b5f80eca2176255c30448871e6293b4b
#
_cell.length_a   1.000
_cell.length_b   1.000
_cell.length_c   1.000
_cell.angle_alpha   90.00
_cell.angle_beta   90.00
_cell.angle_gamma   90.00
#
_symmetry.space_group_name_H-M   'P 1'
#
loop_
_entity.id
_entity.type
_entity.pdbx_description
1 polymer ?
#
loop_
_entity_poly.entity_id
_entity_poly.type
_entity_poly.pdbx_seq_one_letter_code
_entity_poly.pdbx_strand_id
1 'polypeptide(L)'
;MPFASSLRIRVRPLLAAAALACLSACGSGKGGKDVGDGGGVWEPGQEWRLVPRATIGAADGEGPETFARIVDVELDPMGRVWVADGQQHQIRVFDSAGTHVRSIGRKGGGPEEFSGIAGMDWAADGTLWVLDGGNMRFAVYDTAGRFITTHRRDANIVQTPWILGFDSRGNLYDRASVTSHEDTEVRLVRFTPVLQARDTFRVPPFEAAAFEVVREQGGNRSIDRVNVPFSPNQAWRIDPEGFVWVAITSQYRLTRYRFDGTVDRIVTRPVRPRRVTAGQRRKILENYRGFQQSGGRIDESRIPRTHPVIMHFFVADDGHLWVVPFDGKGLVIDVFGPDSRFLGRVSLPRALQPSPAPAVRADRMASVVRDADGVEFVLLLRIEKPGR
;
A
#
# COMPACT_ATOMS: atom_id res chain seq x y z
N MET A 1 14.92 65.35 -9.90
CA MET A 1 13.75 66.21 -10.20
C MET A 1 12.95 65.57 -11.30
N PRO A 2 11.64 65.71 -11.26
CA PRO A 2 10.69 64.71 -10.78
C PRO A 2 9.72 64.35 -11.91
N PHE A 3 8.90 63.32 -11.75
CA PHE A 3 7.44 63.42 -11.59
C PHE A 3 6.82 62.05 -11.42
N ALA A 4 6.28 61.86 -10.24
CA ALA A 4 5.34 60.80 -9.95
C ALA A 4 3.94 61.20 -10.48
N SER A 5 3.19 60.29 -11.05
CA SER A 5 1.75 60.42 -11.21
C SER A 5 1.06 59.14 -10.84
N SER A 6 0.49 59.19 -9.64
CA SER A 6 -0.39 58.18 -9.08
C SER A 6 -1.77 58.25 -9.74
N LEU A 7 -2.20 57.19 -10.40
CA LEU A 7 -3.58 57.06 -10.89
C LEU A 7 -4.39 56.26 -9.85
N ARG A 8 -5.21 56.95 -9.08
CA ARG A 8 -6.20 56.34 -8.17
C ARG A 8 -7.48 56.02 -8.95
N ILE A 9 -7.76 54.76 -9.17
CA ILE A 9 -9.05 54.29 -9.68
C ILE A 9 -9.96 54.03 -8.48
N ARG A 10 -11.00 54.87 -8.36
CA ARG A 10 -12.11 54.67 -7.43
C ARG A 10 -13.07 53.62 -8.02
N VAL A 11 -13.21 52.48 -7.36
CA VAL A 11 -14.28 51.51 -7.65
C VAL A 11 -15.46 51.81 -6.75
N ARG A 12 -16.61 52.14 -7.33
CA ARG A 12 -17.90 52.24 -6.66
C ARG A 12 -18.50 50.88 -6.54
N PRO A 13 -19.14 50.47 -5.40
CA PRO A 13 -19.87 49.24 -5.31
C PRO A 13 -21.28 49.42 -5.93
N LEU A 14 -21.61 48.62 -6.92
CA LEU A 14 -22.98 48.40 -7.37
C LEU A 14 -23.54 47.21 -6.62
N LEU A 15 -24.46 47.47 -5.70
CA LEU A 15 -25.36 46.46 -5.15
C LEU A 15 -26.36 46.05 -6.25
N ALA A 16 -26.30 44.86 -6.72
CA ALA A 16 -27.36 44.22 -7.49
C ALA A 16 -27.80 42.97 -6.79
N ALA A 17 -28.99 43.04 -6.18
CA ALA A 17 -29.69 41.86 -5.71
C ALA A 17 -30.21 41.09 -6.92
N ALA A 18 -29.78 39.84 -7.05
CA ALA A 18 -30.34 38.89 -8.02
C ALA A 18 -30.84 37.67 -7.28
N ALA A 19 -32.11 37.41 -7.49
CA ALA A 19 -32.92 36.34 -6.89
C ALA A 19 -32.37 34.95 -7.18
N LEU A 20 -32.48 34.13 -6.13
CA LEU A 20 -32.23 32.68 -6.15
C LEU A 20 -33.31 32.01 -7.01
N ALA A 21 -32.94 31.56 -8.20
CA ALA A 21 -33.71 30.56 -8.94
C ALA A 21 -32.91 29.25 -8.89
N CYS A 22 -33.36 28.33 -8.02
CA CYS A 22 -32.90 26.94 -8.03
C CYS A 22 -33.36 26.27 -9.33
N LEU A 23 -32.50 26.18 -10.29
CA LEU A 23 -32.63 25.24 -11.40
C LEU A 23 -31.74 24.04 -11.11
N SER A 24 -32.41 22.97 -10.66
CA SER A 24 -31.84 21.62 -10.58
C SER A 24 -31.49 21.15 -11.99
N ALA A 25 -30.26 21.37 -12.41
CA ALA A 25 -29.71 20.72 -13.58
C ALA A 25 -29.12 19.38 -13.12
N CYS A 26 -29.92 18.32 -13.12
CA CYS A 26 -29.45 16.95 -13.11
C CYS A 26 -28.62 16.69 -14.39
N GLY A 27 -27.33 16.96 -14.33
CA GLY A 27 -26.37 16.44 -15.28
C GLY A 27 -26.21 14.95 -15.00
N SER A 28 -26.76 14.10 -15.85
CA SER A 28 -26.58 12.66 -15.86
C SER A 28 -25.15 12.29 -16.28
N GLY A 29 -24.18 12.54 -15.40
CA GLY A 29 -22.96 11.77 -15.39
C GLY A 29 -23.35 10.34 -15.04
N LYS A 30 -22.99 9.35 -15.84
CA LYS A 30 -23.16 7.92 -15.53
C LYS A 30 -22.36 7.63 -14.24
N GLY A 31 -22.96 7.93 -13.11
CA GLY A 31 -22.43 7.63 -11.79
C GLY A 31 -22.36 6.11 -11.61
N GLY A 32 -21.25 5.63 -11.12
CA GLY A 32 -21.14 4.28 -10.65
C GLY A 32 -22.31 4.00 -9.70
N LYS A 33 -23.02 2.90 -9.92
CA LYS A 33 -24.13 2.48 -9.05
C LYS A 33 -23.58 2.33 -7.63
N ASP A 34 -24.09 3.15 -6.70
CA ASP A 34 -23.93 2.89 -5.27
C ASP A 34 -24.42 1.47 -5.01
N VAL A 35 -23.48 0.58 -4.67
CA VAL A 35 -23.83 -0.75 -4.20
C VAL A 35 -24.29 -0.56 -2.76
N GLY A 36 -25.61 -0.49 -2.59
CA GLY A 36 -26.23 -0.34 -1.28
C GLY A 36 -25.84 -1.46 -0.30
N ASP A 37 -26.28 -1.34 0.93
CA ASP A 37 -26.05 -2.22 2.09
C ASP A 37 -26.52 -3.68 1.88
N GLY A 38 -26.74 -4.07 0.64
CA GLY A 38 -27.13 -5.40 0.20
C GLY A 38 -25.98 -6.40 0.39
N GLY A 39 -26.32 -7.61 0.77
CA GLY A 39 -25.44 -8.77 0.74
C GLY A 39 -24.70 -8.83 -0.59
N GLY A 40 -23.47 -9.41 -0.60
CA GLY A 40 -22.68 -9.54 -1.81
C GLY A 40 -23.42 -10.31 -2.90
N VAL A 41 -22.80 -10.38 -4.06
CA VAL A 41 -23.34 -11.12 -5.22
C VAL A 41 -23.43 -12.63 -4.97
N TRP A 42 -22.61 -13.13 -4.03
CA TRP A 42 -22.62 -14.56 -3.71
C TRP A 42 -23.93 -14.97 -3.04
N GLU A 43 -24.55 -16.01 -3.59
CA GLU A 43 -25.65 -16.70 -2.93
C GLU A 43 -25.12 -17.50 -1.72
N PRO A 44 -25.96 -17.79 -0.72
CA PRO A 44 -25.57 -18.64 0.41
C PRO A 44 -24.95 -19.98 -0.05
N GLY A 45 -23.73 -20.25 0.40
CA GLY A 45 -22.96 -21.42 -0.02
C GLY A 45 -22.11 -21.23 -1.26
N GLN A 46 -22.16 -20.05 -1.89
CA GLN A 46 -21.32 -19.65 -3.04
C GLN A 46 -20.13 -18.77 -2.64
N GLU A 47 -19.96 -18.52 -1.34
CA GLU A 47 -18.87 -17.70 -0.82
C GLU A 47 -17.53 -18.37 -1.06
N TRP A 48 -16.55 -17.57 -1.45
CA TRP A 48 -15.18 -18.06 -1.52
C TRP A 48 -14.64 -18.41 -0.14
N ARG A 49 -13.73 -19.37 -0.09
CA ARG A 49 -13.09 -19.81 1.15
C ARG A 49 -11.59 -19.68 1.02
N LEU A 50 -10.96 -19.23 2.10
CA LEU A 50 -9.50 -19.20 2.24
C LEU A 50 -9.08 -20.37 3.10
N VAL A 51 -8.56 -21.42 2.46
CA VAL A 51 -8.20 -22.68 3.10
C VAL A 51 -6.69 -22.74 3.32
N PRO A 52 -6.20 -22.83 4.56
CA PRO A 52 -4.77 -22.98 4.84
C PRO A 52 -4.18 -24.20 4.15
N ARG A 53 -2.99 -24.02 3.54
CA ARG A 53 -2.23 -25.11 2.91
C ARG A 53 -0.92 -25.37 3.63
N ALA A 54 -0.18 -24.31 3.93
CA ALA A 54 1.06 -24.37 4.67
C ALA A 54 1.28 -23.10 5.48
N THR A 55 2.10 -23.21 6.50
CA THR A 55 2.68 -22.07 7.22
C THR A 55 4.19 -22.23 7.14
N ILE A 56 4.88 -21.25 6.57
CA ILE A 56 6.32 -21.24 6.44
C ILE A 56 6.87 -20.27 7.48
N GLY A 57 7.75 -20.73 8.32
CA GLY A 57 8.37 -19.94 9.36
C GLY A 57 8.73 -20.81 10.56
N ALA A 58 9.80 -20.43 11.24
CA ALA A 58 10.24 -21.01 12.50
C ALA A 58 10.60 -19.89 13.48
N ALA A 59 10.21 -20.05 14.73
CA ALA A 59 10.56 -19.08 15.77
C ALA A 59 12.05 -19.14 16.11
N ASP A 60 12.62 -20.34 16.03
CA ASP A 60 14.01 -20.65 16.41
C ASP A 60 14.68 -21.45 15.29
N GLY A 61 16.01 -21.41 15.27
CA GLY A 61 16.84 -22.21 14.38
C GLY A 61 17.64 -21.38 13.38
N GLU A 62 18.45 -22.11 12.58
CA GLU A 62 19.27 -21.54 11.50
C GLU A 62 18.79 -21.96 10.11
N GLY A 63 17.61 -22.58 10.04
CA GLY A 63 17.03 -23.08 8.80
C GLY A 63 16.53 -21.96 7.89
N PRO A 64 16.25 -22.28 6.62
CA PRO A 64 15.71 -21.33 5.66
C PRO A 64 14.31 -20.82 6.02
N GLU A 65 13.62 -21.45 6.96
CA GLU A 65 12.32 -21.05 7.48
C GLU A 65 12.43 -19.97 8.57
N THR A 66 13.62 -19.68 9.10
CA THR A 66 13.81 -18.65 10.13
C THR A 66 14.00 -17.29 9.49
N PHE A 67 12.96 -16.45 9.55
CA PHE A 67 12.98 -15.09 8.99
C PHE A 67 13.36 -14.08 10.05
N ALA A 68 14.26 -13.14 9.70
CA ALA A 68 14.60 -12.02 10.56
C ALA A 68 13.67 -10.82 10.33
N ARG A 69 13.30 -10.56 9.05
CA ARG A 69 12.34 -9.52 8.68
C ARG A 69 11.83 -9.76 7.26
N ILE A 70 10.59 -10.16 7.13
CA ILE A 70 9.95 -10.30 5.83
C ILE A 70 9.56 -8.91 5.31
N VAL A 71 10.15 -8.50 4.19
CA VAL A 71 9.86 -7.21 3.56
C VAL A 71 8.92 -7.33 2.38
N ASP A 72 8.86 -8.54 1.77
CA ASP A 72 7.95 -8.83 0.69
C ASP A 72 7.70 -10.33 0.52
N VAL A 73 6.56 -10.67 -0.10
CA VAL A 73 6.17 -12.04 -0.45
C VAL A 73 5.48 -12.05 -1.79
N GLU A 74 5.93 -12.95 -2.70
CA GLU A 74 5.38 -13.07 -4.04
C GLU A 74 5.06 -14.51 -4.41
N LEU A 75 4.13 -14.69 -5.34
CA LEU A 75 3.77 -15.96 -5.95
C LEU A 75 4.21 -16.00 -7.40
N ASP A 76 4.97 -17.01 -7.79
CA ASP A 76 5.33 -17.22 -9.19
C ASP A 76 4.21 -17.95 -9.99
N PRO A 77 4.31 -18.00 -11.33
CA PRO A 77 3.32 -18.70 -12.16
C PRO A 77 3.19 -20.20 -11.86
N MET A 78 4.21 -20.83 -11.27
CA MET A 78 4.20 -22.24 -10.86
C MET A 78 3.60 -22.41 -9.44
N GLY A 79 3.28 -21.31 -8.76
CA GLY A 79 2.72 -21.27 -7.42
C GLY A 79 3.72 -21.54 -6.31
N ARG A 80 5.00 -21.32 -6.57
CA ARG A 80 6.02 -21.24 -5.52
C ARG A 80 5.94 -19.89 -4.85
N VAL A 81 6.37 -19.87 -3.60
CA VAL A 81 6.38 -18.66 -2.77
C VAL A 81 7.80 -18.12 -2.68
N TRP A 82 7.94 -16.86 -3.00
CA TRP A 82 9.19 -16.13 -2.91
C TRP A 82 9.08 -15.18 -1.73
N VAL A 83 10.00 -15.27 -0.78
CA VAL A 83 9.99 -14.49 0.47
C VAL A 83 11.26 -13.68 0.56
N ALA A 84 11.14 -12.37 0.55
CA ALA A 84 12.25 -11.45 0.71
C ALA A 84 12.53 -11.17 2.19
N ASP A 85 13.66 -11.62 2.70
CA ASP A 85 14.15 -11.28 4.04
C ASP A 85 15.12 -10.10 3.96
N GLY A 86 14.62 -8.92 4.29
CA GLY A 86 15.40 -7.69 4.16
C GLY A 86 16.57 -7.59 5.13
N GLN A 87 16.50 -8.24 6.30
CA GLN A 87 17.59 -8.21 7.29
C GLN A 87 18.67 -9.24 6.98
N GLN A 88 18.31 -10.37 6.41
CA GLN A 88 19.26 -11.39 5.99
C GLN A 88 19.78 -11.18 4.56
N HIS A 89 19.27 -10.17 3.84
CA HIS A 89 19.66 -9.86 2.46
C HIS A 89 19.48 -11.04 1.52
N GLN A 90 18.40 -11.80 1.70
CA GLN A 90 18.13 -13.02 0.94
C GLN A 90 16.68 -13.06 0.46
N ILE A 91 16.48 -13.74 -0.65
CA ILE A 91 15.17 -14.19 -1.11
C ILE A 91 15.14 -15.70 -0.99
N ARG A 92 14.13 -16.24 -0.33
CA ARG A 92 13.95 -17.68 -0.15
C ARG A 92 12.74 -18.15 -0.90
N VAL A 93 12.91 -19.24 -1.63
CA VAL A 93 11.87 -19.83 -2.48
C VAL A 93 11.40 -21.12 -1.85
N PHE A 94 10.09 -21.24 -1.72
CA PHE A 94 9.42 -22.43 -1.19
C PHE A 94 8.42 -22.95 -2.23
N ASP A 95 8.21 -24.24 -2.24
CA ASP A 95 7.18 -24.86 -3.07
C ASP A 95 5.77 -24.61 -2.48
N SER A 96 4.74 -25.09 -3.17
CA SER A 96 3.34 -24.95 -2.73
C SER A 96 2.98 -25.74 -1.46
N ALA A 97 3.85 -26.63 -1.01
CA ALA A 97 3.72 -27.35 0.26
C ALA A 97 4.46 -26.65 1.40
N GLY A 98 5.21 -25.57 1.10
CA GLY A 98 6.02 -24.85 2.08
C GLY A 98 7.43 -25.42 2.26
N THR A 99 7.87 -26.32 1.39
CA THR A 99 9.23 -26.89 1.45
C THR A 99 10.21 -25.93 0.78
N HIS A 100 11.34 -25.68 1.44
CA HIS A 100 12.39 -24.84 0.89
C HIS A 100 12.99 -25.44 -0.40
N VAL A 101 13.07 -24.60 -1.43
CA VAL A 101 13.64 -24.98 -2.75
C VAL A 101 15.04 -24.42 -2.93
N ARG A 102 15.23 -23.13 -2.60
CA ARG A 102 16.51 -22.42 -2.70
C ARG A 102 16.51 -21.10 -1.97
N SER A 103 17.71 -20.58 -1.73
CA SER A 103 17.94 -19.20 -1.30
C SER A 103 18.79 -18.47 -2.36
N ILE A 104 18.51 -17.17 -2.54
CA ILE A 104 19.14 -16.29 -3.52
C ILE A 104 19.64 -15.06 -2.76
N GLY A 105 20.86 -14.64 -3.07
CA GLY A 105 21.44 -13.43 -2.51
C GLY A 105 22.18 -13.62 -1.20
N ARG A 106 22.95 -12.61 -0.88
CA ARG A 106 23.68 -12.39 0.37
C ARG A 106 23.98 -10.89 0.51
N LYS A 107 24.46 -10.47 1.66
CA LYS A 107 24.84 -9.07 1.88
C LYS A 107 26.01 -8.66 0.99
N GLY A 108 25.85 -7.53 0.27
CA GLY A 108 26.91 -6.95 -0.54
C GLY A 108 26.42 -6.07 -1.69
N GLY A 109 27.32 -5.71 -2.60
CA GLY A 109 27.05 -4.83 -3.76
C GLY A 109 27.26 -5.51 -5.13
N GLY A 110 27.66 -6.78 -5.15
CA GLY A 110 27.84 -7.55 -6.39
C GLY A 110 26.53 -7.90 -7.11
N PRO A 111 26.59 -8.55 -8.29
CA PRO A 111 25.40 -8.83 -9.10
C PRO A 111 24.32 -9.65 -8.38
N GLU A 112 24.71 -10.65 -7.58
CA GLU A 112 23.80 -11.53 -6.83
C GLU A 112 23.83 -11.21 -5.33
N GLU A 113 24.15 -9.98 -4.96
CA GLU A 113 24.20 -9.52 -3.58
C GLU A 113 23.20 -8.39 -3.36
N PHE A 114 22.74 -8.22 -2.12
CA PHE A 114 21.80 -7.16 -1.74
C PHE A 114 22.35 -6.34 -0.58
N SER A 115 22.21 -5.02 -0.67
CA SER A 115 22.47 -4.10 0.44
C SER A 115 21.23 -3.70 1.22
N GLY A 116 20.06 -3.81 0.58
CA GLY A 116 18.77 -3.51 1.22
C GLY A 116 17.60 -3.84 0.31
N ILE A 117 17.05 -5.04 0.46
CA ILE A 117 15.85 -5.43 -0.28
C ILE A 117 14.67 -4.60 0.23
N ALA A 118 13.97 -3.93 -0.69
CA ALA A 118 12.85 -3.04 -0.38
C ALA A 118 11.51 -3.50 -0.99
N GLY A 119 11.52 -4.55 -1.80
CA GLY A 119 10.36 -5.17 -2.41
C GLY A 119 10.73 -5.95 -3.65
N MET A 120 9.79 -6.72 -4.18
CA MET A 120 9.94 -7.48 -5.42
C MET A 120 8.59 -7.61 -6.12
N ASP A 121 8.61 -7.81 -7.44
CA ASP A 121 7.41 -8.08 -8.22
C ASP A 121 7.74 -8.79 -9.52
N TRP A 122 6.77 -9.52 -10.05
CA TRP A 122 6.87 -10.25 -11.31
C TRP A 122 6.47 -9.37 -12.48
N ALA A 123 7.40 -9.14 -13.40
CA ALA A 123 7.09 -8.49 -14.66
C ALA A 123 6.26 -9.42 -15.58
N ALA A 124 5.57 -8.82 -16.55
CA ALA A 124 4.71 -9.54 -17.49
C ALA A 124 5.45 -10.57 -18.35
N ASP A 125 6.76 -10.43 -18.55
CA ASP A 125 7.62 -11.36 -19.26
C ASP A 125 8.05 -12.57 -18.43
N GLY A 126 7.61 -12.65 -17.16
CA GLY A 126 7.93 -13.73 -16.23
C GLY A 126 9.26 -13.56 -15.51
N THR A 127 9.90 -12.40 -15.58
CA THR A 127 11.09 -12.09 -14.77
C THR A 127 10.70 -11.50 -13.41
N LEU A 128 11.46 -11.86 -12.36
CA LEU A 128 11.34 -11.27 -11.04
C LEU A 128 12.26 -10.08 -10.93
N TRP A 129 11.69 -8.94 -10.56
CA TRP A 129 12.42 -7.71 -10.28
C TRP A 129 12.49 -7.48 -8.78
N VAL A 130 13.68 -7.26 -8.27
CA VAL A 130 13.94 -7.03 -6.85
C VAL A 130 14.51 -5.65 -6.67
N LEU A 131 13.84 -4.80 -5.92
CA LEU A 131 14.38 -3.51 -5.55
C LEU A 131 15.45 -3.67 -4.46
N ASP A 132 16.70 -3.49 -4.84
CA ASP A 132 17.84 -3.36 -3.95
C ASP A 132 18.09 -1.87 -3.65
N GLY A 133 17.32 -1.34 -2.72
CA GLY A 133 17.34 0.08 -2.36
C GLY A 133 18.69 0.55 -1.84
N GLY A 134 19.43 -0.32 -1.14
CA GLY A 134 20.76 0.02 -0.62
C GLY A 134 21.80 0.19 -1.73
N ASN A 135 21.66 -0.49 -2.85
CA ASN A 135 22.53 -0.37 -4.02
C ASN A 135 21.91 0.49 -5.13
N MET A 136 20.74 1.11 -4.90
CA MET A 136 20.04 1.99 -5.86
C MET A 136 19.82 1.32 -7.23
N ARG A 137 19.31 0.08 -7.23
CA ARG A 137 19.11 -0.70 -8.45
C ARG A 137 17.95 -1.67 -8.33
N PHE A 138 17.46 -2.13 -9.47
CA PHE A 138 16.69 -3.37 -9.58
C PHE A 138 17.61 -4.50 -9.99
N ALA A 139 17.54 -5.64 -9.33
CA ALA A 139 18.17 -6.90 -9.74
C ALA A 139 17.09 -7.79 -10.34
N VAL A 140 17.38 -8.39 -11.50
CA VAL A 140 16.40 -9.15 -12.28
C VAL A 140 16.81 -10.62 -12.34
N TYR A 141 15.85 -11.51 -12.10
CA TYR A 141 16.02 -12.95 -12.02
C TYR A 141 14.99 -13.67 -12.91
N ASP A 142 15.36 -14.85 -13.39
CA ASP A 142 14.40 -15.75 -14.03
C ASP A 142 13.58 -16.54 -12.99
N THR A 143 12.58 -17.29 -13.46
CA THR A 143 11.75 -18.16 -12.61
C THR A 143 12.54 -19.29 -11.93
N ALA A 144 13.75 -19.63 -12.43
CA ALA A 144 14.65 -20.55 -11.76
C ALA A 144 15.50 -19.88 -10.67
N GLY A 145 15.39 -18.56 -10.48
CA GLY A 145 16.19 -17.79 -9.55
C GLY A 145 17.62 -17.55 -10.01
N ARG A 146 17.89 -17.63 -11.31
CA ARG A 146 19.19 -17.28 -11.89
C ARG A 146 19.19 -15.79 -12.19
N PHE A 147 20.27 -15.12 -11.82
CA PHE A 147 20.48 -13.71 -12.11
C PHE A 147 20.55 -13.47 -13.63
N ILE A 148 19.85 -12.43 -14.09
CA ILE A 148 19.84 -12.01 -15.49
C ILE A 148 20.64 -10.72 -15.66
N THR A 149 20.27 -9.66 -14.95
CA THR A 149 20.86 -8.33 -15.10
C THR A 149 20.52 -7.41 -13.92
N THR A 150 21.06 -6.19 -13.93
CA THR A 150 20.64 -5.11 -13.06
C THR A 150 20.27 -3.87 -13.85
N HIS A 151 19.31 -3.11 -13.35
CA HIS A 151 18.98 -1.79 -13.87
C HIS A 151 19.17 -0.75 -12.76
N ARG A 152 19.90 0.31 -13.05
CA ARG A 152 20.10 1.41 -12.11
C ARG A 152 18.79 2.12 -11.87
N ARG A 153 18.49 2.39 -10.62
CA ARG A 153 17.36 3.23 -10.22
C ARG A 153 17.78 4.69 -10.14
N ASP A 154 16.94 5.60 -10.58
CA ASP A 154 17.22 7.03 -10.48
C ASP A 154 17.28 7.45 -8.99
N ALA A 155 18.25 8.32 -8.67
CA ALA A 155 18.47 8.82 -7.31
C ALA A 155 17.33 9.71 -6.77
N ASN A 156 16.51 10.28 -7.65
CA ASN A 156 15.36 11.12 -7.29
C ASN A 156 14.16 10.29 -6.79
N ILE A 157 14.27 8.97 -6.80
CA ILE A 157 13.20 8.07 -6.39
C ILE A 157 13.31 7.82 -4.87
N VAL A 158 12.17 7.93 -4.17
CA VAL A 158 12.11 7.83 -2.71
C VAL A 158 12.50 6.43 -2.22
N GLN A 159 13.42 6.38 -1.27
CA GLN A 159 13.80 5.13 -0.58
C GLN A 159 12.69 4.71 0.40
N THR A 160 11.76 3.93 -0.08
CA THR A 160 10.71 3.34 0.76
C THR A 160 10.38 1.96 0.23
N PRO A 161 9.67 1.11 0.99
CA PRO A 161 9.20 -0.16 0.45
C PRO A 161 8.56 0.02 -0.93
N TRP A 162 8.98 -0.81 -1.87
CA TRP A 162 8.43 -0.78 -3.22
C TRP A 162 7.11 -1.54 -3.25
N ILE A 163 6.03 -0.81 -3.22
CA ILE A 163 4.67 -1.34 -3.09
C ILE A 163 3.87 -1.23 -4.40
N LEU A 164 4.53 -0.89 -5.50
CA LEU A 164 3.87 -0.53 -6.77
C LEU A 164 3.93 -1.66 -7.79
N GLY A 165 5.14 -2.07 -8.21
CA GLY A 165 5.30 -3.21 -9.12
C GLY A 165 5.03 -2.93 -10.59
N PHE A 166 4.45 -3.92 -11.27
CA PHE A 166 4.19 -3.93 -12.71
C PHE A 166 2.69 -3.99 -13.03
N ASP A 167 2.31 -3.47 -14.21
CA ASP A 167 1.02 -3.82 -14.81
C ASP A 167 1.17 -5.00 -15.80
N SER A 168 0.06 -5.53 -16.28
CA SER A 168 0.02 -6.65 -17.23
C SER A 168 0.62 -6.34 -18.61
N ARG A 169 0.91 -5.08 -18.91
CA ARG A 169 1.59 -4.62 -20.14
C ARG A 169 3.09 -4.49 -19.94
N GLY A 170 3.61 -4.80 -18.74
CA GLY A 170 5.01 -4.70 -18.38
C GLY A 170 5.50 -3.28 -18.08
N ASN A 171 4.60 -2.31 -17.87
CA ASN A 171 5.02 -1.02 -17.37
C ASN A 171 5.39 -1.14 -15.90
N LEU A 172 6.55 -0.58 -15.55
CA LEU A 172 7.03 -0.46 -14.16
C LEU A 172 6.48 0.81 -13.52
N TYR A 173 6.08 0.70 -12.28
CA TYR A 173 5.64 1.83 -11.46
C TYR A 173 6.57 2.04 -10.28
N ASP A 174 6.99 3.29 -10.09
CA ASP A 174 7.83 3.66 -8.97
C ASP A 174 7.42 5.04 -8.43
N ARG A 175 7.95 5.40 -7.29
CA ARG A 175 7.60 6.62 -6.58
C ARG A 175 8.76 7.61 -6.60
N ALA A 176 8.56 8.78 -7.19
CA ALA A 176 9.53 9.86 -7.21
C ALA A 176 9.11 11.01 -6.29
N SER A 177 10.09 11.65 -5.68
CA SER A 177 9.94 12.97 -5.07
C SER A 177 10.26 14.03 -6.10
N VAL A 178 9.32 14.92 -6.35
CA VAL A 178 9.53 16.11 -7.18
C VAL A 178 9.62 17.30 -6.23
N THR A 179 10.83 17.84 -6.07
CA THR A 179 11.06 19.01 -5.23
C THR A 179 10.96 20.26 -6.10
N SER A 180 10.05 21.16 -5.78
CA SER A 180 10.03 22.56 -6.25
C SER A 180 10.62 23.48 -5.17
N HIS A 181 10.82 24.76 -5.47
CA HIS A 181 11.46 25.71 -4.54
C HIS A 181 10.77 25.84 -3.18
N GLU A 182 9.49 25.46 -3.08
CA GLU A 182 8.68 25.66 -1.87
C GLU A 182 8.05 24.35 -1.33
N ASP A 183 8.06 23.24 -2.12
CA ASP A 183 7.34 22.04 -1.73
C ASP A 183 7.95 20.77 -2.32
N THR A 184 7.84 19.66 -1.58
CA THR A 184 8.23 18.34 -2.05
C THR A 184 6.98 17.51 -2.27
N GLU A 185 6.66 17.22 -3.51
CA GLU A 185 5.51 16.44 -3.92
C GLU A 185 5.91 15.00 -4.25
N VAL A 186 5.12 14.05 -3.78
CA VAL A 186 5.27 12.64 -4.17
C VAL A 186 4.43 12.37 -5.41
N ARG A 187 5.05 11.81 -6.44
CA ARG A 187 4.40 11.36 -7.67
C ARG A 187 4.70 9.90 -7.93
N LEU A 188 3.74 9.20 -8.49
CA LEU A 188 3.99 7.90 -9.09
C LEU A 188 4.48 8.13 -10.51
N VAL A 189 5.54 7.43 -10.89
CA VAL A 189 6.12 7.48 -12.24
C VAL A 189 5.86 6.14 -12.90
N ARG A 190 5.31 6.17 -14.11
CA ARG A 190 5.17 4.98 -14.95
C ARG A 190 6.30 4.95 -15.98
N PHE A 191 7.00 3.83 -15.98
CA PHE A 191 8.05 3.54 -16.94
C PHE A 191 7.56 2.53 -17.98
N THR A 192 8.01 2.69 -19.20
CA THR A 192 7.82 1.66 -20.25
C THR A 192 8.58 0.39 -19.92
N PRO A 193 8.32 -0.75 -20.60
CA PRO A 193 9.10 -1.97 -20.42
C PRO A 193 10.61 -1.82 -20.68
N VAL A 194 11.01 -0.77 -21.40
CA VAL A 194 12.42 -0.41 -21.63
C VAL A 194 12.94 0.68 -20.68
N LEU A 195 12.26 0.86 -19.54
CA LEU A 195 12.62 1.77 -18.46
C LEU A 195 12.71 3.27 -18.85
N GLN A 196 11.97 3.69 -19.84
CA GLN A 196 11.81 5.09 -20.15
C GLN A 196 10.63 5.65 -19.37
N ALA A 197 10.84 6.74 -18.62
CA ALA A 197 9.76 7.45 -17.95
C ALA A 197 8.74 7.93 -18.99
N ARG A 198 7.48 7.54 -18.81
CA ARG A 198 6.40 7.84 -19.74
C ARG A 198 5.56 9.02 -19.28
N ASP A 199 5.03 8.91 -18.08
CA ASP A 199 4.14 9.87 -17.47
C ASP A 199 4.15 9.75 -15.94
N THR A 200 3.48 10.67 -15.29
CA THR A 200 3.41 10.72 -13.82
C THR A 200 1.97 10.90 -13.37
N PHE A 201 1.63 10.25 -12.26
CA PHE A 201 0.37 10.43 -11.55
C PHE A 201 0.61 11.24 -10.28
N ARG A 202 -0.14 12.33 -10.14
CA ARG A 202 -0.14 13.11 -8.90
C ARG A 202 -1.05 12.44 -7.90
N VAL A 203 -0.46 11.92 -6.83
CA VAL A 203 -1.24 11.34 -5.74
C VAL A 203 -2.09 12.45 -5.10
N PRO A 204 -3.40 12.22 -4.87
CA PRO A 204 -4.22 13.21 -4.16
C PRO A 204 -3.58 13.64 -2.84
N PRO A 205 -3.60 14.92 -2.49
CA PRO A 205 -2.94 15.41 -1.29
C PRO A 205 -3.53 14.76 -0.04
N PHE A 206 -2.66 14.36 0.88
CA PHE A 206 -3.03 13.81 2.18
C PHE A 206 -1.96 14.15 3.21
N GLU A 207 -2.37 14.80 4.27
CA GLU A 207 -1.49 15.10 5.39
C GLU A 207 -1.70 14.08 6.52
N ALA A 208 -0.67 13.26 6.76
CA ALA A 208 -0.68 12.31 7.86
C ALA A 208 -0.53 13.05 9.18
N ALA A 209 -1.43 12.80 10.14
CA ALA A 209 -1.33 13.40 11.46
C ALA A 209 -0.09 12.86 12.20
N ALA A 210 0.79 13.75 12.63
CA ALA A 210 2.00 13.41 13.37
C ALA A 210 2.19 14.30 14.60
N PHE A 211 2.85 13.75 15.62
CA PHE A 211 3.51 14.52 16.66
C PHE A 211 4.93 14.82 16.22
N GLU A 212 5.38 16.03 16.46
CA GLU A 212 6.69 16.50 16.01
C GLU A 212 7.50 17.05 17.18
N VAL A 213 8.80 16.84 17.15
CA VAL A 213 9.75 17.53 17.98
C VAL A 213 10.85 18.11 17.09
N VAL A 214 11.05 19.41 17.20
CA VAL A 214 12.13 20.12 16.50
C VAL A 214 13.32 20.20 17.43
N ARG A 215 14.48 19.79 16.96
CA ARG A 215 15.76 19.92 17.68
C ARG A 215 16.70 20.80 16.88
N GLU A 216 17.34 21.72 17.58
CA GLU A 216 18.39 22.54 17.03
C GLU A 216 19.68 22.27 17.81
N GLN A 217 20.70 21.74 17.16
CA GLN A 217 21.98 21.44 17.76
C GLN A 217 23.09 21.81 16.77
N GLY A 218 24.01 22.71 17.23
CA GLY A 218 25.17 23.11 16.42
C GLY A 218 24.81 23.72 15.04
N GLY A 219 23.69 24.45 14.94
CA GLY A 219 23.22 25.05 13.68
C GLY A 219 22.46 24.06 12.77
N ASN A 220 22.37 22.81 13.14
CA ASN A 220 21.56 21.81 12.42
C ASN A 220 20.18 21.71 13.05
N ARG A 221 19.15 21.77 12.19
CA ARG A 221 17.74 21.55 12.57
C ARG A 221 17.33 20.14 12.16
N SER A 222 16.88 19.34 13.13
CA SER A 222 16.25 18.03 12.87
C SER A 222 14.82 18.04 13.37
N ILE A 223 13.95 17.32 12.64
CA ILE A 223 12.53 17.16 13.01
C ILE A 223 12.28 15.67 13.14
N ASP A 224 12.02 15.22 14.39
CA ASP A 224 11.56 13.87 14.62
C ASP A 224 10.04 13.85 14.56
N ARG A 225 9.49 12.92 13.78
CA ARG A 225 8.05 12.75 13.59
C ARG A 225 7.62 11.35 13.99
N VAL A 226 6.52 11.27 14.74
CA VAL A 226 5.84 10.01 15.02
C VAL A 226 4.36 10.16 14.68
N ASN A 227 3.81 9.18 13.99
CA ASN A 227 2.41 9.23 13.59
C ASN A 227 1.48 9.30 14.80
N VAL A 228 0.41 10.08 14.72
CA VAL A 228 -0.65 10.06 15.73
C VAL A 228 -1.34 8.69 15.67
N PRO A 229 -1.45 7.95 16.81
CA PRO A 229 -2.03 6.63 16.80
C PRO A 229 -3.51 6.66 16.38
N PHE A 230 -3.97 5.60 15.73
CA PHE A 230 -5.34 5.47 15.19
C PHE A 230 -5.73 6.51 14.13
N SER A 231 -4.81 7.35 13.70
CA SER A 231 -5.07 8.29 12.61
C SER A 231 -5.21 7.56 11.27
N PRO A 232 -6.02 8.10 10.35
CA PRO A 232 -6.12 7.56 9.02
C PRO A 232 -4.78 7.68 8.27
N ASN A 233 -4.59 6.77 7.33
CA ASN A 233 -3.50 6.80 6.36
C ASN A 233 -4.07 6.86 4.96
N GLN A 234 -3.26 7.31 4.00
CA GLN A 234 -3.52 7.15 2.60
C GLN A 234 -2.79 5.90 2.09
N ALA A 235 -3.51 5.04 1.39
CA ALA A 235 -2.96 3.85 0.76
C ALA A 235 -3.25 3.88 -0.74
N TRP A 236 -2.31 3.37 -1.56
CA TRP A 236 -2.47 3.22 -3.01
C TRP A 236 -1.89 1.91 -3.49
N ARG A 237 -2.46 1.41 -4.59
CA ARG A 237 -2.02 0.22 -5.31
C ARG A 237 -2.20 0.43 -6.80
N ILE A 238 -1.31 -0.17 -7.58
CA ILE A 238 -1.50 -0.31 -9.03
C ILE A 238 -2.26 -1.61 -9.27
N ASP A 239 -3.21 -1.59 -10.19
CA ASP A 239 -3.87 -2.80 -10.63
C ASP A 239 -3.27 -3.33 -11.95
N PRO A 240 -3.58 -4.58 -12.35
CA PRO A 240 -3.03 -5.17 -13.57
C PRO A 240 -3.34 -4.40 -14.86
N GLU A 241 -4.34 -3.54 -14.86
CA GLU A 241 -4.67 -2.68 -16.01
C GLU A 241 -3.90 -1.34 -16.00
N GLY A 242 -3.12 -1.08 -14.94
CA GLY A 242 -2.31 0.14 -14.78
C GLY A 242 -3.08 1.34 -14.23
N PHE A 243 -4.21 1.11 -13.57
CA PHE A 243 -4.91 2.16 -12.81
C PHE A 243 -4.38 2.25 -11.39
N VAL A 244 -4.59 3.40 -10.79
CA VAL A 244 -4.17 3.68 -9.41
C VAL A 244 -5.39 3.64 -8.49
N TRP A 245 -5.43 2.69 -7.59
CA TRP A 245 -6.39 2.67 -6.49
C TRP A 245 -5.88 3.50 -5.33
N VAL A 246 -6.70 4.42 -4.83
CA VAL A 246 -6.38 5.29 -3.68
C VAL A 246 -7.50 5.20 -2.66
N ALA A 247 -7.12 5.05 -1.39
CA ALA A 247 -8.04 5.10 -0.25
C ALA A 247 -7.46 5.93 0.89
N ILE A 248 -8.33 6.69 1.58
CA ILE A 248 -8.04 7.24 2.90
C ILE A 248 -8.77 6.35 3.90
N THR A 249 -8.03 5.73 4.82
CA THR A 249 -8.52 4.63 5.65
C THR A 249 -9.61 5.01 6.66
N SER A 250 -9.88 6.32 6.86
CA SER A 250 -11.01 6.80 7.67
C SER A 250 -12.38 6.59 7.03
N GLN A 251 -12.42 6.34 5.71
CA GLN A 251 -13.64 6.14 4.96
C GLN A 251 -13.55 4.82 4.21
N TYR A 252 -14.66 4.07 4.13
CA TYR A 252 -14.73 2.92 3.24
C TYR A 252 -15.06 3.43 1.84
N ARG A 253 -14.06 4.10 1.24
CA ARG A 253 -14.09 4.67 -0.08
C ARG A 253 -12.76 4.44 -0.77
N LEU A 254 -12.77 3.65 -1.84
CA LEU A 254 -11.61 3.41 -2.69
C LEU A 254 -11.90 4.01 -4.05
N THR A 255 -11.02 4.88 -4.53
CA THR A 255 -11.16 5.54 -5.83
C THR A 255 -10.12 4.98 -6.79
N ARG A 256 -10.57 4.54 -7.94
CA ARG A 256 -9.73 4.08 -9.05
C ARG A 256 -9.51 5.24 -10.01
N TYR A 257 -8.27 5.55 -10.27
CA TYR A 257 -7.87 6.64 -11.16
C TYR A 257 -7.17 6.10 -12.40
N ARG A 258 -7.43 6.72 -13.56
CA ARG A 258 -6.51 6.65 -14.68
C ARG A 258 -5.22 7.36 -14.33
N PHE A 259 -4.14 7.02 -15.05
CA PHE A 259 -2.84 7.61 -14.74
C PHE A 259 -2.75 9.11 -15.10
N ASP A 260 -3.69 9.63 -15.86
CA ASP A 260 -3.89 11.08 -16.11
C ASP A 260 -4.61 11.82 -14.97
N GLY A 261 -4.98 11.11 -13.89
CA GLY A 261 -5.66 11.67 -12.73
C GLY A 261 -7.19 11.66 -12.83
N THR A 262 -7.77 11.24 -13.94
CA THR A 262 -9.24 11.16 -14.06
C THR A 262 -9.79 9.97 -13.27
N VAL A 263 -10.92 10.18 -12.60
CA VAL A 263 -11.60 9.12 -11.85
C VAL A 263 -12.24 8.14 -12.83
N ASP A 264 -11.88 6.86 -12.73
CA ASP A 264 -12.49 5.78 -13.48
C ASP A 264 -13.73 5.24 -12.75
N ARG A 265 -13.58 4.89 -11.46
CA ARG A 265 -14.69 4.39 -10.64
C ARG A 265 -14.41 4.55 -9.15
N ILE A 266 -15.46 4.38 -8.35
CA ILE A 266 -15.42 4.48 -6.90
C ILE A 266 -16.12 3.27 -6.30
N VAL A 267 -15.49 2.67 -5.30
CA VAL A 267 -16.07 1.63 -4.46
C VAL A 267 -16.33 2.23 -3.08
N THR A 268 -17.55 2.09 -2.59
CA THR A 268 -17.94 2.53 -1.25
C THR A 268 -18.74 1.45 -0.54
N ARG A 269 -18.65 1.43 0.80
CA ARG A 269 -19.56 0.65 1.65
C ARG A 269 -19.90 1.42 2.90
N PRO A 270 -21.14 1.33 3.41
CA PRO A 270 -21.51 1.90 4.68
C PRO A 270 -20.89 1.07 5.81
N VAL A 271 -19.94 1.66 6.53
CA VAL A 271 -19.27 1.04 7.69
C VAL A 271 -19.28 2.02 8.84
N ARG A 272 -19.71 1.57 10.02
CA ARG A 272 -19.66 2.37 11.24
C ARG A 272 -18.28 2.23 11.88
N PRO A 273 -17.52 3.33 12.05
CA PRO A 273 -16.22 3.28 12.70
C PRO A 273 -16.34 2.77 14.15
N ARG A 274 -15.44 1.89 14.56
CA ARG A 274 -15.37 1.39 15.93
C ARG A 274 -14.68 2.40 16.84
N ARG A 275 -15.15 2.54 18.06
CA ARG A 275 -14.55 3.42 19.06
C ARG A 275 -13.20 2.86 19.54
N VAL A 276 -12.24 3.75 19.71
CA VAL A 276 -10.98 3.45 20.42
C VAL A 276 -11.27 3.38 21.91
N THR A 277 -10.99 2.25 22.54
CA THR A 277 -11.20 2.07 23.98
C THR A 277 -10.13 2.77 24.81
N ALA A 278 -10.45 3.09 26.06
CA ALA A 278 -9.48 3.67 26.99
C ALA A 278 -8.25 2.76 27.21
N GLY A 279 -8.47 1.43 27.22
CA GLY A 279 -7.37 0.45 27.33
C GLY A 279 -6.45 0.48 26.12
N GLN A 280 -7.00 0.52 24.89
CA GLN A 280 -6.20 0.65 23.67
C GLN A 280 -5.40 1.96 23.66
N ARG A 281 -6.02 3.06 24.07
CA ARG A 281 -5.36 4.37 24.16
C ARG A 281 -4.18 4.33 25.14
N ARG A 282 -4.35 3.77 26.34
CA ARG A 282 -3.26 3.63 27.32
C ARG A 282 -2.13 2.77 26.77
N LYS A 283 -2.45 1.58 26.25
CA LYS A 283 -1.44 0.65 25.70
C LYS A 283 -0.61 1.25 24.57
N ILE A 284 -1.26 1.96 23.64
CA ILE A 284 -0.55 2.55 22.50
C ILE A 284 0.37 3.69 22.93
N LEU A 285 0.00 4.48 23.96
CA LEU A 285 0.82 5.58 24.48
C LEU A 285 2.13 5.09 25.09
N GLU A 286 2.21 3.85 25.55
CA GLU A 286 3.44 3.25 26.05
C GLU A 286 4.52 3.17 24.96
N ASN A 287 4.13 3.02 23.70
CA ASN A 287 5.04 2.97 22.55
C ASN A 287 5.70 4.33 22.25
N TYR A 288 5.15 5.43 22.83
CA TYR A 288 5.66 6.79 22.60
C TYR A 288 6.63 7.27 23.70
N ARG A 289 6.96 6.41 24.68
CA ARG A 289 7.90 6.77 25.77
C ARG A 289 9.24 7.26 25.25
N GLY A 290 9.80 6.60 24.22
CA GLY A 290 11.06 7.02 23.59
C GLY A 290 10.97 8.41 22.96
N PHE A 291 9.87 8.70 22.26
CA PHE A 291 9.63 10.03 21.70
C PHE A 291 9.50 11.10 22.79
N GLN A 292 8.79 10.80 23.90
CA GLN A 292 8.67 11.72 25.03
C GLN A 292 10.00 11.94 25.75
N GLN A 293 10.80 10.88 25.93
CA GLN A 293 12.15 10.98 26.50
C GLN A 293 13.10 11.84 25.65
N SER A 294 12.85 11.88 24.35
CA SER A 294 13.58 12.74 23.42
C SER A 294 13.04 14.19 23.35
N GLY A 295 12.12 14.57 24.24
CA GLY A 295 11.55 15.91 24.32
C GLY A 295 10.25 16.11 23.52
N GLY A 296 9.75 15.07 22.85
CA GLY A 296 8.49 15.11 22.13
C GLY A 296 7.28 15.23 23.07
N ARG A 297 6.27 15.97 22.64
CA ARG A 297 5.01 16.12 23.37
C ARG A 297 3.88 15.38 22.66
N ILE A 298 3.11 14.63 23.43
CA ILE A 298 1.91 13.94 22.96
C ILE A 298 0.68 14.78 23.35
N ASP A 299 0.04 15.35 22.34
CA ASP A 299 -1.27 15.97 22.51
C ASP A 299 -2.34 14.89 22.32
N GLU A 300 -2.82 14.34 23.43
CA GLU A 300 -3.82 13.28 23.43
C GLU A 300 -5.17 13.72 22.83
N SER A 301 -5.46 15.02 22.77
CA SER A 301 -6.68 15.54 22.15
C SER A 301 -6.72 15.27 20.63
N ARG A 302 -5.55 15.18 20.00
CA ARG A 302 -5.38 14.86 18.57
C ARG A 302 -5.58 13.38 18.24
N ILE A 303 -5.57 12.50 19.25
CA ILE A 303 -5.77 11.06 19.04
C ILE A 303 -7.24 10.80 18.69
N PRO A 304 -7.56 10.21 17.53
CA PRO A 304 -8.92 9.93 17.12
C PRO A 304 -9.69 9.10 18.14
N ARG A 305 -11.00 9.35 18.22
CA ARG A 305 -11.93 8.59 19.08
C ARG A 305 -12.40 7.29 18.43
N THR A 306 -12.13 7.12 17.14
CA THR A 306 -12.51 5.95 16.36
C THR A 306 -11.32 5.42 15.58
N HIS A 307 -11.32 4.12 15.34
CA HIS A 307 -10.38 3.48 14.42
C HIS A 307 -10.67 3.87 12.97
N PRO A 308 -9.67 3.83 12.08
CA PRO A 308 -9.91 3.77 10.64
C PRO A 308 -10.86 2.64 10.30
N VAL A 309 -11.62 2.76 9.22
CA VAL A 309 -12.60 1.73 8.79
C VAL A 309 -11.98 0.69 7.84
N ILE A 310 -10.87 1.03 7.19
CA ILE A 310 -10.06 0.14 6.37
C ILE A 310 -8.71 -0.02 7.07
N MET A 311 -8.23 -1.27 7.21
CA MET A 311 -6.87 -1.55 7.65
C MET A 311 -5.89 -1.42 6.48
N HIS A 312 -6.15 -2.16 5.42
CA HIS A 312 -5.41 -2.10 4.16
C HIS A 312 -6.24 -2.71 3.03
N PHE A 313 -5.73 -2.60 1.80
CA PHE A 313 -6.29 -3.26 0.64
C PHE A 313 -5.18 -3.68 -0.33
N PHE A 314 -5.47 -4.62 -1.19
CA PHE A 314 -4.59 -5.08 -2.26
C PHE A 314 -5.41 -5.50 -3.47
N VAL A 315 -4.75 -5.63 -4.60
CA VAL A 315 -5.36 -6.05 -5.87
C VAL A 315 -4.69 -7.33 -6.31
N ALA A 316 -5.49 -8.32 -6.67
CA ALA A 316 -5.01 -9.59 -7.20
C ALA A 316 -4.59 -9.47 -8.66
N ASP A 317 -3.83 -10.45 -9.18
CA ASP A 317 -3.38 -10.52 -10.57
C ASP A 317 -4.54 -10.60 -11.58
N ASP A 318 -5.70 -11.08 -11.15
CA ASP A 318 -6.94 -11.15 -11.94
C ASP A 318 -7.83 -9.88 -11.81
N GLY A 319 -7.34 -8.84 -11.14
CA GLY A 319 -8.02 -7.56 -10.96
C GLY A 319 -9.06 -7.52 -9.85
N HIS A 320 -9.24 -8.59 -9.07
CA HIS A 320 -10.09 -8.53 -7.88
C HIS A 320 -9.50 -7.59 -6.84
N LEU A 321 -10.34 -6.71 -6.28
CA LEU A 321 -9.97 -5.83 -5.19
C LEU A 321 -10.36 -6.49 -3.84
N TRP A 322 -9.37 -6.64 -2.97
CA TRP A 322 -9.48 -7.23 -1.65
C TRP A 322 -9.29 -6.14 -0.59
N VAL A 323 -10.29 -5.92 0.23
CA VAL A 323 -10.27 -4.86 1.26
C VAL A 323 -10.41 -5.50 2.63
N VAL A 324 -9.46 -5.24 3.52
CA VAL A 324 -9.51 -5.66 4.92
C VAL A 324 -10.12 -4.53 5.75
N PRO A 325 -11.41 -4.63 6.12
CA PRO A 325 -12.03 -3.64 6.98
C PRO A 325 -11.53 -3.79 8.43
N PHE A 326 -11.63 -2.72 9.19
CA PHE A 326 -11.34 -2.79 10.62
C PHE A 326 -12.54 -3.40 11.38
N ASP A 327 -12.51 -4.71 11.59
CA ASP A 327 -13.50 -5.45 12.37
C ASP A 327 -13.12 -5.62 13.85
N GLY A 328 -11.94 -5.11 14.24
CA GLY A 328 -11.33 -5.25 15.57
C GLY A 328 -10.50 -6.52 15.74
N LYS A 329 -10.52 -7.44 14.79
CA LYS A 329 -9.76 -8.71 14.79
C LYS A 329 -8.91 -8.89 13.54
N GLY A 330 -9.25 -8.23 12.41
CA GLY A 330 -8.58 -8.38 11.12
C GLY A 330 -8.81 -9.77 10.50
N LEU A 331 -9.95 -10.39 10.77
CA LEU A 331 -10.24 -11.78 10.37
C LEU A 331 -11.23 -11.87 9.21
N VAL A 332 -11.51 -10.77 8.55
CA VAL A 332 -12.40 -10.75 7.39
C VAL A 332 -11.84 -9.91 6.26
N ILE A 333 -12.16 -10.28 5.04
CA ILE A 333 -11.85 -9.51 3.83
C ILE A 333 -13.12 -9.35 3.00
N ASP A 334 -13.38 -8.15 2.56
CA ASP A 334 -14.40 -7.84 1.56
C ASP A 334 -13.78 -8.01 0.18
N VAL A 335 -14.44 -8.76 -0.71
CA VAL A 335 -13.96 -9.05 -2.07
C VAL A 335 -14.85 -8.35 -3.08
N PHE A 336 -14.20 -7.64 -4.00
CA PHE A 336 -14.86 -6.99 -5.12
C PHE A 336 -14.34 -7.57 -6.43
N GLY A 337 -15.22 -7.75 -7.40
CA GLY A 337 -14.85 -8.19 -8.74
C GLY A 337 -14.06 -7.11 -9.50
N PRO A 338 -13.45 -7.48 -10.64
CA PRO A 338 -12.77 -6.51 -11.52
C PRO A 338 -13.70 -5.41 -12.03
N ASP A 339 -15.01 -5.65 -12.07
CA ASP A 339 -16.05 -4.67 -12.35
C ASP A 339 -16.40 -3.78 -11.14
N SER A 340 -15.71 -3.96 -10.02
CA SER A 340 -15.91 -3.27 -8.74
C SER A 340 -17.22 -3.57 -8.01
N ARG A 341 -17.95 -4.61 -8.41
CA ARG A 341 -19.12 -5.09 -7.66
C ARG A 341 -18.67 -5.82 -6.42
N PHE A 342 -19.33 -5.56 -5.31
CA PHE A 342 -19.10 -6.32 -4.07
C PHE A 342 -19.57 -7.76 -4.25
N LEU A 343 -18.63 -8.69 -4.22
CA LEU A 343 -18.94 -10.11 -4.35
C LEU A 343 -19.42 -10.71 -3.04
N GLY A 344 -18.73 -10.40 -1.94
CA GLY A 344 -19.03 -10.92 -0.63
C GLY A 344 -17.86 -10.79 0.33
N ARG A 345 -17.97 -11.45 1.46
CA ARG A 345 -16.98 -11.44 2.52
C ARG A 345 -16.40 -12.83 2.73
N VAL A 346 -15.08 -12.92 2.87
CA VAL A 346 -14.37 -14.15 3.24
C VAL A 346 -13.78 -14.02 4.64
N SER A 347 -13.72 -15.16 5.36
CA SER A 347 -13.06 -15.22 6.66
C SER A 347 -11.61 -15.61 6.52
N LEU A 348 -10.76 -15.05 7.38
CA LEU A 348 -9.35 -15.37 7.50
C LEU A 348 -9.11 -16.27 8.72
N PRO A 349 -8.24 -17.27 8.60
CA PRO A 349 -7.85 -18.10 9.76
C PRO A 349 -6.96 -17.33 10.76
N ARG A 350 -6.23 -16.34 10.27
CA ARG A 350 -5.36 -15.42 11.05
C ARG A 350 -5.39 -14.02 10.46
N ALA A 351 -5.16 -13.01 11.31
CA ALA A 351 -5.02 -11.63 10.86
C ALA A 351 -3.75 -11.46 10.00
N LEU A 352 -3.91 -10.86 8.84
CA LEU A 352 -2.81 -10.59 7.92
C LEU A 352 -2.06 -9.33 8.36
N GLN A 353 -0.74 -9.30 8.11
CA GLN A 353 0.02 -8.06 8.25
C GLN A 353 -0.35 -7.10 7.10
N PRO A 354 -0.49 -5.79 7.37
CA PRO A 354 -0.82 -4.83 6.32
C PRO A 354 0.36 -4.53 5.38
N SER A 355 1.56 -4.89 5.80
CA SER A 355 2.80 -4.75 5.04
C SER A 355 3.75 -5.90 5.40
N PRO A 356 4.29 -6.61 4.39
CA PRO A 356 3.94 -6.49 2.97
C PRO A 356 2.48 -6.83 2.67
N ALA A 357 2.00 -6.38 1.51
CA ALA A 357 0.67 -6.76 1.04
C ALA A 357 0.63 -8.26 0.70
N PRO A 358 -0.51 -8.92 0.85
CA PRO A 358 -0.66 -10.29 0.38
C PRO A 358 -0.45 -10.39 -1.14
N ALA A 359 0.31 -11.40 -1.58
CA ALA A 359 0.36 -11.79 -2.98
C ALA A 359 -0.82 -12.72 -3.29
N VAL A 360 -1.58 -12.40 -4.34
CA VAL A 360 -2.70 -13.24 -4.81
C VAL A 360 -2.52 -13.52 -6.27
N ARG A 361 -2.37 -14.80 -6.60
CA ARG A 361 -2.22 -15.27 -7.99
C ARG A 361 -3.07 -16.52 -8.20
N ALA A 362 -3.94 -16.46 -9.22
CA ALA A 362 -4.89 -17.52 -9.56
C ALA A 362 -5.78 -17.94 -8.36
N ASP A 363 -5.62 -19.14 -7.84
CA ASP A 363 -6.36 -19.68 -6.69
C ASP A 363 -5.52 -19.69 -5.39
N ARG A 364 -4.46 -18.91 -5.31
CA ARG A 364 -3.51 -18.90 -4.19
C ARG A 364 -3.33 -17.52 -3.60
N MET A 365 -3.11 -17.49 -2.30
CA MET A 365 -2.71 -16.30 -1.57
C MET A 365 -1.54 -16.63 -0.65
N ALA A 366 -0.52 -15.79 -0.67
CA ALA A 366 0.57 -15.81 0.30
C ALA A 366 0.54 -14.52 1.10
N SER A 367 0.63 -14.59 2.40
CA SER A 367 0.59 -13.41 3.25
C SER A 367 1.41 -13.58 4.51
N VAL A 368 1.94 -12.49 5.02
CA VAL A 368 2.65 -12.48 6.30
C VAL A 368 1.65 -12.41 7.44
N VAL A 369 1.88 -13.24 8.44
CA VAL A 369 1.15 -13.26 9.72
C VAL A 369 2.15 -13.23 10.86
N ARG A 370 1.71 -12.85 12.06
CA ARG A 370 2.54 -12.89 13.26
C ARG A 370 1.90 -13.78 14.32
N ASP A 371 2.73 -14.43 15.12
CA ASP A 371 2.27 -15.09 16.34
C ASP A 371 2.15 -14.11 17.53
N ALA A 372 1.90 -14.67 18.72
CA ALA A 372 1.74 -13.89 19.94
C ALA A 372 3.06 -13.20 20.38
N ASP A 373 4.19 -13.77 20.02
CA ASP A 373 5.52 -13.28 20.35
C ASP A 373 6.06 -12.29 19.28
N GLY A 374 5.30 -12.09 18.20
CA GLY A 374 5.63 -11.17 17.12
C GLY A 374 6.50 -11.78 16.02
N VAL A 375 6.75 -13.09 16.07
CA VAL A 375 7.50 -13.80 15.03
C VAL A 375 6.69 -13.84 13.73
N GLU A 376 7.37 -13.58 12.61
CA GLU A 376 6.77 -13.53 11.29
C GLU A 376 6.77 -14.90 10.62
N PHE A 377 5.62 -15.25 10.03
CA PHE A 377 5.41 -16.45 9.24
C PHE A 377 4.74 -16.08 7.92
N VAL A 378 4.94 -16.89 6.90
CA VAL A 378 4.17 -16.81 5.66
C VAL A 378 3.06 -17.84 5.68
N LEU A 379 1.82 -17.40 5.62
CA LEU A 379 0.64 -18.23 5.53
C LEU A 379 0.26 -18.42 4.06
N LEU A 380 0.23 -19.67 3.60
CA LEU A 380 -0.24 -20.07 2.28
C LEU A 380 -1.69 -20.48 2.35
N LEU A 381 -2.51 -19.86 1.54
CA LEU A 381 -3.94 -20.11 1.45
C LEU A 381 -4.32 -20.52 0.02
N ARG A 382 -5.24 -21.45 -0.10
CA ARG A 382 -5.97 -21.70 -1.33
C ARG A 382 -7.28 -20.94 -1.32
N ILE A 383 -7.61 -20.31 -2.43
CA ILE A 383 -8.89 -19.64 -2.68
C ILE A 383 -9.80 -20.67 -3.33
N GLU A 384 -10.71 -21.24 -2.57
CA GLU A 384 -11.74 -22.16 -3.09
C GLU A 384 -12.93 -21.34 -3.56
N LYS A 385 -13.22 -21.43 -4.86
CA LYS A 385 -14.35 -20.76 -5.53
C LYS A 385 -15.40 -21.83 -5.82
N PRO A 386 -16.62 -21.79 -5.21
CA PRO A 386 -17.67 -22.75 -5.49
C PRO A 386 -18.04 -22.76 -6.97
N GLY A 387 -18.26 -23.92 -7.54
CA GLY A 387 -18.68 -24.07 -8.93
C GLY A 387 -17.56 -24.06 -9.99
N ARG A 388 -16.30 -24.15 -9.57
CA ARG A 388 -15.15 -24.40 -10.48
C ARG A 388 -14.43 -25.69 -10.10
#